data_7844b02b1d211b30e96c861e003e1ffb
#
_entry.id   7844b02b1d211b30e96c861e003e1ffb
#
_cell.length_a   1.000
_cell.length_b   1.000
_cell.length_c   1.000
_cell.angle_alpha   90.00
_cell.angle_beta   90.00
_cell.angle_gamma   90.00
#
_symmetry.space_group_name_H-M   'P 1'
#
loop_
_entity.id
_entity.type
_entity.pdbx_description
1 polymer ?
#
loop_
_entity_poly.entity_id
_entity_poly.type
_entity_poly.pdbx_seq_one_letter_code
_entity_poly.pdbx_strand_id
1 'polypeptide(L)'
;MEPEFTSGEEDSEEDEPIVNPKDHVDDEGFTRRDHIKICISFGGLAMLLHSFFSVVVSGSQDILAGTYIPTTSILASHVATMVIVTSFLPWYMQKIPYFWRTLIVFAAMACGTLLLITVHSVYVKIIGVSLNALAHGLGEISFLALSAFYGRFSVTSFAAGSGAGILLGPIYYTGKFTSLNRGSG
;
A
#
# COMPACT_ATOMS: atom_id res chain seq x y z
N MET A 1 43.92 52.76 -33.45
CA MET A 1 42.97 51.75 -33.94
C MET A 1 42.65 50.86 -32.75
N GLU A 2 41.75 51.35 -31.89
CA GLU A 2 41.26 50.65 -30.69
C GLU A 2 40.07 49.79 -31.09
N PRO A 3 39.97 48.54 -30.62
CA PRO A 3 38.73 47.82 -30.70
C PRO A 3 37.88 48.14 -29.46
N GLU A 4 36.71 48.63 -29.75
CA GLU A 4 35.59 48.89 -28.90
C GLU A 4 35.10 47.60 -28.20
N PHE A 5 35.17 47.62 -26.89
CA PHE A 5 34.64 46.55 -26.03
C PHE A 5 33.17 46.85 -25.76
N THR A 6 32.31 46.20 -26.49
CA THR A 6 30.87 46.27 -26.22
C THR A 6 30.52 45.39 -25.01
N SER A 7 30.27 46.05 -23.91
CA SER A 7 29.58 45.55 -22.73
C SER A 7 28.10 45.32 -23.05
N GLY A 8 27.52 44.27 -22.53
CA GLY A 8 26.10 44.18 -22.37
C GLY A 8 25.48 42.88 -22.84
N GLU A 9 25.70 41.81 -22.16
CA GLU A 9 24.73 40.76 -21.98
C GLU A 9 24.25 40.88 -20.53
N GLU A 10 23.19 41.66 -20.34
CA GLU A 10 22.35 41.56 -19.17
C GLU A 10 21.63 40.21 -19.23
N ASP A 11 22.16 39.26 -18.44
CA ASP A 11 21.42 38.07 -18.06
C ASP A 11 20.12 38.53 -17.38
N SER A 12 19.07 38.56 -18.14
CA SER A 12 17.71 38.61 -17.59
C SER A 12 17.53 37.29 -16.85
N GLU A 13 17.85 37.28 -15.54
CA GLU A 13 17.27 36.32 -14.61
C GLU A 13 15.75 36.37 -14.83
N GLU A 14 15.23 35.38 -15.58
CA GLU A 14 13.81 35.10 -15.59
C GLU A 14 13.47 34.82 -14.14
N ASP A 15 12.83 35.81 -13.50
CA ASP A 15 12.15 35.66 -12.21
C ASP A 15 11.14 34.50 -12.38
N GLU A 16 11.59 33.29 -12.08
CA GLU A 16 10.65 32.19 -11.87
C GLU A 16 9.66 32.67 -10.81
N PRO A 17 8.37 32.67 -11.13
CA PRO A 17 7.37 33.13 -10.17
C PRO A 17 7.52 32.27 -8.93
N ILE A 18 7.93 32.91 -7.82
CA ILE A 18 7.96 32.30 -6.50
C ILE A 18 6.54 31.79 -6.27
N VAL A 19 6.35 30.47 -6.50
CA VAL A 19 5.08 29.80 -6.25
C VAL A 19 4.83 29.94 -4.76
N ASN A 20 3.96 30.88 -4.44
CA ASN A 20 3.55 31.14 -3.07
C ASN A 20 3.00 29.83 -2.50
N PRO A 21 3.52 29.32 -1.37
CA PRO A 21 3.00 28.10 -0.74
C PRO A 21 1.51 28.16 -0.36
N LYS A 22 0.88 29.33 -0.52
CA LYS A 22 -0.56 29.54 -0.29
C LYS A 22 -1.40 29.38 -1.56
N ASP A 23 -0.80 29.31 -2.75
CA ASP A 23 -1.49 28.99 -4.00
C ASP A 23 -1.66 27.47 -4.20
N HIS A 24 -1.57 26.71 -3.11
CA HIS A 24 -2.12 25.38 -3.08
C HIS A 24 -3.62 25.52 -3.26
N VAL A 25 -4.07 25.02 -4.40
CA VAL A 25 -5.46 24.73 -4.75
C VAL A 25 -6.21 24.50 -3.43
N ASP A 26 -6.87 25.56 -2.96
CA ASP A 26 -7.83 25.46 -1.89
C ASP A 26 -8.80 24.41 -2.36
N ASP A 27 -8.98 23.35 -1.56
CA ASP A 27 -9.92 22.25 -1.80
C ASP A 27 -11.31 22.89 -1.92
N GLU A 28 -11.62 23.32 -3.13
CA GLU A 28 -12.84 24.05 -3.44
C GLU A 28 -14.05 23.19 -3.07
N GLY A 29 -14.63 23.47 -1.93
CA GLY A 29 -15.94 23.00 -1.53
C GLY A 29 -16.03 21.88 -0.51
N PHE A 30 -14.93 21.32 -0.01
CA PHE A 30 -14.99 20.29 1.04
C PHE A 30 -15.04 20.90 2.44
N THR A 31 -16.08 20.55 3.20
CA THR A 31 -16.17 20.92 4.61
C THR A 31 -15.09 20.19 5.42
N ARG A 32 -14.57 20.81 6.50
CA ARG A 32 -13.59 20.17 7.42
C ARG A 32 -13.99 18.75 7.85
N ARG A 33 -15.29 18.51 8.00
CA ARG A 33 -15.83 17.17 8.32
C ARG A 33 -15.62 16.16 7.18
N ASP A 34 -15.69 16.60 5.93
CA ASP A 34 -15.52 15.72 4.77
C ASP A 34 -14.05 15.38 4.59
N HIS A 35 -13.13 16.31 4.83
CA HIS A 35 -11.69 16.03 4.88
C HIS A 35 -11.36 14.96 5.93
N ILE A 36 -11.91 15.06 7.13
CA ILE A 36 -11.69 14.06 8.20
C ILE A 36 -12.23 12.69 7.79
N LYS A 37 -13.42 12.61 7.20
CA LYS A 37 -13.99 11.35 6.70
C LYS A 37 -13.13 10.72 5.63
N ILE A 38 -12.68 11.51 4.66
CA ILE A 38 -11.81 11.08 3.58
C ILE A 38 -10.49 10.52 4.16
N CYS A 39 -9.85 11.27 5.05
CA CYS A 39 -8.62 10.84 5.71
C CYS A 39 -8.78 9.53 6.49
N ILE A 40 -9.85 9.40 7.29
CA ILE A 40 -10.12 8.19 8.06
C ILE A 40 -10.40 7.00 7.13
N SER A 41 -11.16 7.23 6.05
CA SER A 41 -11.49 6.16 5.10
C SER A 41 -10.25 5.65 4.37
N PHE A 42 -9.43 6.53 3.80
CA PHE A 42 -8.22 6.13 3.08
C PHE A 42 -7.15 5.57 4.01
N GLY A 43 -6.94 6.17 5.18
CA GLY A 43 -6.02 5.67 6.20
C GLY A 43 -6.46 4.31 6.74
N GLY A 44 -7.75 4.13 7.03
CA GLY A 44 -8.31 2.85 7.48
C GLY A 44 -8.20 1.75 6.43
N LEU A 45 -8.49 2.07 5.18
CA LEU A 45 -8.38 1.14 4.05
C LEU A 45 -6.93 0.67 3.84
N ALA A 46 -5.98 1.60 3.85
CA ALA A 46 -4.57 1.31 3.74
C ALA A 46 -4.05 0.48 4.93
N MET A 47 -4.46 0.84 6.14
CA MET A 47 -4.13 0.11 7.36
C MET A 47 -4.62 -1.33 7.30
N LEU A 48 -5.88 -1.58 6.90
CA LEU A 48 -6.41 -2.93 6.74
C LEU A 48 -5.62 -3.73 5.71
N LEU A 49 -5.39 -3.16 4.52
CA LEU A 49 -4.68 -3.81 3.43
C LEU A 49 -3.28 -4.27 3.86
N HIS A 50 -2.53 -3.38 4.49
CA HIS A 50 -1.15 -3.67 4.92
C HIS A 50 -1.08 -4.53 6.19
N SER A 51 -2.12 -4.49 7.06
CA SER A 51 -2.19 -5.37 8.22
C SER A 51 -2.29 -6.84 7.82
N PHE A 52 -3.10 -7.16 6.81
CA PHE A 52 -3.18 -8.53 6.29
C PHE A 52 -1.85 -9.02 5.76
N PHE A 53 -1.17 -8.21 4.96
CA PHE A 53 0.18 -8.52 4.49
C PHE A 53 1.15 -8.78 5.65
N SER A 54 1.17 -7.87 6.62
CA SER A 54 2.06 -7.93 7.78
C SER A 54 1.81 -9.17 8.64
N VAL A 55 0.55 -9.56 8.84
CA VAL A 55 0.18 -10.78 9.57
C VAL A 55 0.63 -12.03 8.81
N VAL A 56 0.44 -12.09 7.50
CA VAL A 56 0.88 -13.24 6.68
C VAL A 56 2.41 -13.40 6.72
N VAL A 57 3.15 -12.30 6.61
CA VAL A 57 4.62 -12.32 6.68
C VAL A 57 5.10 -12.70 8.07
N SER A 58 4.53 -12.13 9.13
CA SER A 58 4.88 -12.46 10.51
C SER A 58 4.54 -13.92 10.87
N GLY A 59 3.43 -14.44 10.32
CA GLY A 59 2.99 -15.83 10.51
C GLY A 59 3.63 -16.84 9.57
N SER A 60 4.58 -16.44 8.74
CA SER A 60 5.17 -17.30 7.72
C SER A 60 5.82 -18.56 8.30
N GLN A 61 6.40 -18.48 9.50
CA GLN A 61 6.98 -19.63 10.21
C GLN A 61 5.92 -20.65 10.61
N ASP A 62 4.78 -20.20 11.14
CA ASP A 62 3.66 -21.05 11.55
C ASP A 62 2.96 -21.65 10.32
N ILE A 63 2.86 -20.89 9.23
CA ILE A 63 2.26 -21.36 7.97
C ILE A 63 3.05 -22.53 7.37
N LEU A 64 4.39 -22.51 7.46
CA LEU A 64 5.30 -23.53 6.94
C LEU A 64 5.78 -24.51 8.00
N ALA A 65 5.27 -24.44 9.23
CA ALA A 65 5.67 -25.35 10.30
C ALA A 65 5.48 -26.82 9.87
N GLY A 66 6.53 -27.62 10.08
CA GLY A 66 6.55 -29.05 9.68
C GLY A 66 6.89 -29.31 8.22
N THR A 67 7.32 -28.31 7.45
CA THR A 67 7.76 -28.47 6.06
C THR A 67 9.24 -28.14 5.90
N TYR A 68 9.88 -28.74 4.86
CA TYR A 68 11.28 -28.44 4.52
C TYR A 68 11.46 -27.15 3.70
N ILE A 69 10.37 -26.42 3.45
CA ILE A 69 10.40 -25.19 2.63
C ILE A 69 10.80 -24.01 3.51
N PRO A 70 11.81 -23.22 3.12
CA PRO A 70 12.23 -22.05 3.88
C PRO A 70 11.12 -20.98 3.91
N THR A 71 10.96 -20.30 5.04
CA THR A 71 9.98 -19.23 5.26
C THR A 71 10.11 -18.09 4.26
N THR A 72 11.33 -17.86 3.74
CA THR A 72 11.63 -16.92 2.68
C THR A 72 10.81 -17.17 1.40
N SER A 73 10.37 -18.42 1.16
CA SER A 73 9.55 -18.78 0.01
C SER A 73 8.18 -18.10 0.02
N ILE A 74 7.60 -17.88 1.21
CA ILE A 74 6.34 -17.12 1.34
C ILE A 74 6.55 -15.66 0.94
N LEU A 75 7.61 -15.04 1.47
CA LEU A 75 7.93 -13.66 1.13
C LEU A 75 8.26 -13.51 -0.36
N ALA A 76 9.06 -14.43 -0.91
CA ALA A 76 9.41 -14.44 -2.33
C ALA A 76 8.17 -14.60 -3.23
N SER A 77 7.26 -15.51 -2.90
CA SER A 77 6.00 -15.71 -3.61
C SER A 77 5.11 -14.45 -3.55
N HIS A 78 5.01 -13.82 -2.38
CA HIS A 78 4.25 -12.58 -2.23
C HIS A 78 4.83 -11.45 -3.07
N VAL A 79 6.14 -11.18 -2.94
CA VAL A 79 6.81 -10.10 -3.67
C VAL A 79 6.79 -10.35 -5.17
N ALA A 80 7.06 -11.57 -5.64
CA ALA A 80 7.02 -11.91 -7.06
C ALA A 80 5.62 -11.65 -7.64
N THR A 81 4.58 -12.11 -6.97
CA THR A 81 3.19 -11.88 -7.39
C THR A 81 2.85 -10.39 -7.41
N MET A 82 3.26 -9.65 -6.37
CA MET A 82 3.03 -8.22 -6.28
C MET A 82 3.71 -7.46 -7.44
N VAL A 83 4.98 -7.76 -7.73
CA VAL A 83 5.72 -7.13 -8.85
C VAL A 83 5.04 -7.42 -10.18
N ILE A 84 4.62 -8.65 -10.44
CA ILE A 84 3.90 -9.01 -11.66
C ILE A 84 2.59 -8.21 -11.77
N VAL A 85 1.81 -8.21 -10.70
CA VAL A 85 0.51 -7.51 -10.66
C VAL A 85 0.69 -6.02 -10.88
N THR A 86 1.62 -5.37 -10.16
CA THR A 86 1.85 -3.93 -10.28
C THR A 86 2.39 -3.51 -11.64
N SER A 87 3.10 -4.39 -12.33
CA SER A 87 3.63 -4.13 -13.68
C SER A 87 2.56 -4.21 -14.77
N PHE A 88 1.66 -5.19 -14.69
CA PHE A 88 0.65 -5.44 -15.73
C PHE A 88 -0.69 -4.76 -15.47
N LEU A 89 -1.00 -4.51 -14.21
CA LEU A 89 -2.31 -4.05 -13.78
C LEU A 89 -2.73 -2.68 -14.29
N PRO A 90 -1.85 -1.65 -14.36
CA PRO A 90 -2.23 -0.32 -14.81
C PRO A 90 -2.89 -0.31 -16.19
N TRP A 91 -2.52 -1.26 -17.06
CA TRP A 91 -3.05 -1.39 -18.41
C TRP A 91 -4.51 -1.88 -18.44
N TYR A 92 -4.86 -2.79 -17.51
CA TYR A 92 -6.21 -3.35 -17.43
C TYR A 92 -7.16 -2.51 -16.58
N MET A 93 -6.60 -1.81 -15.59
CA MET A 93 -7.40 -1.11 -14.58
C MET A 93 -8.19 0.08 -15.13
N GLN A 94 -7.75 0.70 -16.22
CA GLN A 94 -8.44 1.84 -16.81
C GLN A 94 -9.86 1.51 -17.30
N LYS A 95 -10.14 0.23 -17.61
CA LYS A 95 -11.42 -0.23 -18.13
C LYS A 95 -12.43 -0.67 -17.05
N ILE A 96 -11.97 -0.86 -15.80
CA ILE A 96 -12.80 -1.43 -14.73
C ILE A 96 -13.23 -0.32 -13.78
N PRO A 97 -14.54 -0.14 -13.48
CA PRO A 97 -15.01 0.85 -12.51
C PRO A 97 -14.51 0.53 -11.10
N TYR A 98 -14.27 1.57 -10.29
CA TYR A 98 -13.67 1.46 -8.94
C TYR A 98 -14.42 0.51 -8.00
N PHE A 99 -15.75 0.45 -8.10
CA PHE A 99 -16.57 -0.45 -7.28
C PHE A 99 -16.18 -1.93 -7.48
N TRP A 100 -16.06 -2.38 -8.74
CA TRP A 100 -15.67 -3.75 -9.05
C TRP A 100 -14.24 -4.06 -8.63
N ARG A 101 -13.33 -3.09 -8.73
CA ARG A 101 -11.95 -3.25 -8.26
C ARG A 101 -11.91 -3.52 -6.76
N THR A 102 -12.62 -2.71 -5.99
CA THR A 102 -12.71 -2.87 -4.53
C THR A 102 -13.32 -4.21 -4.16
N LEU A 103 -14.39 -4.63 -4.83
CA LEU A 103 -15.03 -5.92 -4.60
C LEU A 103 -14.06 -7.09 -4.89
N ILE A 104 -13.33 -7.04 -6.00
CA ILE A 104 -12.33 -8.05 -6.37
C ILE A 104 -11.22 -8.12 -5.31
N VAL A 105 -10.72 -6.99 -4.86
CA VAL A 105 -9.68 -6.92 -3.81
C VAL A 105 -10.16 -7.63 -2.54
N PHE A 106 -11.34 -7.28 -2.03
CA PHE A 106 -11.88 -7.91 -0.82
C PHE A 106 -12.18 -9.39 -0.99
N ALA A 107 -12.75 -9.80 -2.14
CA ALA A 107 -13.02 -11.20 -2.44
C ALA A 107 -11.73 -12.02 -2.52
N ALA A 108 -10.71 -11.53 -3.23
CA ALA A 108 -9.42 -12.19 -3.33
C ALA A 108 -8.70 -12.29 -1.98
N MET A 109 -8.76 -11.23 -1.16
CA MET A 109 -8.24 -11.24 0.20
C MET A 109 -8.92 -12.28 1.08
N ALA A 110 -10.25 -12.33 1.06
CA ALA A 110 -11.03 -13.28 1.83
C ALA A 110 -10.73 -14.73 1.38
N CYS A 111 -10.74 -14.99 0.08
CA CYS A 111 -10.40 -16.31 -0.47
C CYS A 111 -8.96 -16.73 -0.13
N GLY A 112 -7.99 -15.84 -0.30
CA GLY A 112 -6.59 -16.13 0.03
C GLY A 112 -6.42 -16.47 1.51
N THR A 113 -7.05 -15.71 2.40
CA THR A 113 -7.01 -15.95 3.84
C THR A 113 -7.72 -17.24 4.23
N LEU A 114 -8.87 -17.54 3.63
CA LEU A 114 -9.57 -18.82 3.86
C LEU A 114 -8.72 -20.02 3.45
N LEU A 115 -8.04 -19.96 2.31
CA LEU A 115 -7.13 -21.02 1.87
C LEU A 115 -5.97 -21.22 2.86
N LEU A 116 -5.43 -20.16 3.43
CA LEU A 116 -4.36 -20.24 4.43
C LEU A 116 -4.81 -20.92 5.72
N ILE A 117 -6.06 -20.72 6.14
CA ILE A 117 -6.60 -21.24 7.40
C ILE A 117 -7.12 -22.68 7.26
N THR A 118 -7.81 -22.99 6.15
CA THR A 118 -8.54 -24.24 5.99
C THR A 118 -7.68 -25.39 5.46
N VAL A 119 -6.64 -25.11 4.68
CA VAL A 119 -5.90 -26.16 3.96
C VAL A 119 -4.52 -26.38 4.57
N HIS A 120 -4.20 -27.65 4.83
CA HIS A 120 -2.90 -28.05 5.40
C HIS A 120 -1.82 -28.26 4.33
N SER A 121 -2.19 -28.41 3.04
CA SER A 121 -1.24 -28.61 1.95
C SER A 121 -0.42 -27.35 1.69
N VAL A 122 0.91 -27.49 1.67
CA VAL A 122 1.86 -26.38 1.47
C VAL A 122 1.68 -25.68 0.12
N TYR A 123 1.40 -26.43 -0.94
CA TYR A 123 1.18 -25.86 -2.27
C TYR A 123 -0.04 -24.94 -2.29
N VAL A 124 -1.12 -25.35 -1.63
CA VAL A 124 -2.34 -24.54 -1.53
C VAL A 124 -2.13 -23.31 -0.65
N LYS A 125 -1.32 -23.41 0.39
CA LYS A 125 -0.92 -22.26 1.21
C LYS A 125 -0.15 -21.21 0.37
N ILE A 126 0.79 -21.64 -0.48
CA ILE A 126 1.53 -20.76 -1.37
C ILE A 126 0.58 -20.07 -2.37
N ILE A 127 -0.40 -20.79 -2.92
CA ILE A 127 -1.44 -20.21 -3.77
C ILE A 127 -2.26 -19.18 -2.99
N GLY A 128 -2.63 -19.47 -1.75
CA GLY A 128 -3.32 -18.54 -0.85
C GLY A 128 -2.53 -17.25 -0.60
N VAL A 129 -1.21 -17.37 -0.37
CA VAL A 129 -0.31 -16.21 -0.24
C VAL A 129 -0.24 -15.41 -1.54
N SER A 130 -0.13 -16.08 -2.68
CA SER A 130 -0.10 -15.41 -4.00
C SER A 130 -1.41 -14.67 -4.29
N LEU A 131 -2.55 -15.27 -3.94
CA LEU A 131 -3.86 -14.64 -4.09
C LEU A 131 -4.00 -13.41 -3.18
N ASN A 132 -3.48 -13.49 -1.96
CA ASN A 132 -3.43 -12.36 -1.02
C ASN A 132 -2.50 -11.25 -1.55
N ALA A 133 -1.35 -11.60 -2.14
CA ALA A 133 -0.42 -10.67 -2.77
C ALA A 133 -1.05 -9.97 -3.99
N LEU A 134 -1.82 -10.69 -4.79
CA LEU A 134 -2.59 -10.14 -5.91
C LEU A 134 -3.60 -9.10 -5.39
N ALA A 135 -4.37 -9.45 -4.37
CA ALA A 135 -5.32 -8.53 -3.74
C ALA A 135 -4.62 -7.29 -3.17
N HIS A 136 -3.47 -7.46 -2.53
CA HIS A 136 -2.67 -6.37 -1.98
C HIS A 136 -2.19 -5.41 -3.08
N GLY A 137 -1.56 -5.91 -4.14
CA GLY A 137 -1.10 -5.09 -5.27
C GLY A 137 -2.24 -4.38 -6.01
N LEU A 138 -3.37 -5.08 -6.23
CA LEU A 138 -4.60 -4.50 -6.79
C LEU A 138 -5.14 -3.36 -5.94
N GLY A 139 -5.23 -3.59 -4.63
CA GLY A 139 -5.75 -2.64 -3.66
C GLY A 139 -4.87 -1.41 -3.58
N GLU A 140 -3.55 -1.60 -3.47
CA GLU A 140 -2.58 -0.50 -3.35
C GLU A 140 -2.67 0.45 -4.55
N ILE A 141 -2.59 -0.06 -5.78
CA ILE A 141 -2.69 0.77 -6.98
C ILE A 141 -4.04 1.45 -7.08
N SER A 142 -5.13 0.72 -6.81
CA SER A 142 -6.48 1.26 -6.95
C SER A 142 -6.78 2.35 -5.93
N PHE A 143 -6.40 2.12 -4.68
CA PHE A 143 -6.68 3.07 -3.60
C PHE A 143 -5.73 4.26 -3.63
N LEU A 144 -4.46 4.06 -4.01
CA LEU A 144 -3.52 5.15 -4.21
C LEU A 144 -3.95 6.05 -5.37
N ALA A 145 -4.35 5.46 -6.50
CA ALA A 145 -4.88 6.21 -7.63
C ALA A 145 -6.15 6.98 -7.24
N LEU A 146 -7.05 6.35 -6.48
CA LEU A 146 -8.26 7.00 -6.00
C LEU A 146 -7.94 8.14 -5.01
N SER A 147 -6.98 7.95 -4.10
CA SER A 147 -6.59 8.97 -3.14
C SER A 147 -6.03 10.23 -3.81
N ALA A 148 -5.36 10.07 -4.96
CA ALA A 148 -4.83 11.20 -5.71
C ALA A 148 -5.92 12.16 -6.23
N PHE A 149 -7.15 11.66 -6.49
CA PHE A 149 -8.29 12.50 -6.88
C PHE A 149 -8.87 13.33 -5.72
N TYR A 150 -8.64 12.91 -4.48
CA TYR A 150 -9.14 13.57 -3.28
C TYR A 150 -8.12 14.54 -2.63
N GLY A 151 -7.00 14.81 -3.31
CA GLY A 151 -6.01 15.78 -2.88
C GLY A 151 -4.90 15.21 -1.97
N ARG A 152 -3.98 16.07 -1.58
CA ARG A 152 -2.75 15.69 -0.85
C ARG A 152 -3.00 15.04 0.50
N PHE A 153 -4.06 15.46 1.21
CA PHE A 153 -4.40 14.94 2.54
C PHE A 153 -4.79 13.46 2.49
N SER A 154 -5.51 13.02 1.48
CA SER A 154 -5.89 11.61 1.34
C SER A 154 -4.70 10.71 1.03
N VAL A 155 -3.76 11.16 0.19
CA VAL A 155 -2.50 10.44 -0.10
C VAL A 155 -1.65 10.32 1.16
N THR A 156 -1.50 11.39 1.94
CA THR A 156 -0.76 11.37 3.20
C THR A 156 -1.41 10.43 4.22
N SER A 157 -2.74 10.44 4.32
CA SER A 157 -3.48 9.53 5.20
C SER A 157 -3.35 8.08 4.76
N PHE A 158 -3.36 7.81 3.45
CA PHE A 158 -3.11 6.48 2.92
C PHE A 158 -1.70 5.99 3.30
N ALA A 159 -0.66 6.82 3.12
CA ALA A 159 0.71 6.50 3.49
C ALA A 159 0.87 6.26 5.01
N ALA A 160 0.24 7.09 5.84
CA ALA A 160 0.26 6.91 7.30
C ALA A 160 -0.45 5.62 7.71
N GLY A 161 -1.61 5.32 7.11
CA GLY A 161 -2.36 4.08 7.34
C GLY A 161 -1.58 2.83 6.94
N SER A 162 -0.89 2.87 5.80
CA SER A 162 -0.06 1.75 5.34
C SER A 162 1.09 1.46 6.32
N GLY A 163 1.79 2.50 6.79
CA GLY A 163 2.84 2.36 7.80
C GLY A 163 2.32 1.78 9.12
N ALA A 164 1.17 2.26 9.60
CA ALA A 164 0.52 1.72 10.80
C ALA A 164 0.13 0.24 10.60
N GLY A 165 -0.41 -0.12 9.43
CA GLY A 165 -0.78 -1.49 9.10
C GLY A 165 0.39 -2.46 9.13
N ILE A 166 1.54 -2.07 8.60
CA ILE A 166 2.75 -2.90 8.60
C ILE A 166 3.23 -3.20 10.03
N LEU A 167 3.08 -2.27 10.95
CA LEU A 167 3.51 -2.45 12.34
C LEU A 167 2.58 -3.37 13.13
N LEU A 168 1.30 -3.46 12.77
CA LEU A 168 0.31 -4.26 13.51
C LEU A 168 0.62 -5.76 13.51
N GLY A 169 1.13 -6.32 12.40
CA GLY A 169 1.46 -7.73 12.31
C GLY A 169 2.51 -8.17 13.32
N PRO A 170 3.72 -7.59 13.34
CA PRO A 170 4.75 -7.91 14.33
C PRO A 170 4.30 -7.67 15.77
N ILE A 171 3.56 -6.59 16.04
CA ILE A 171 3.03 -6.29 17.38
C ILE A 171 2.06 -7.39 17.84
N TYR A 172 1.12 -7.79 16.97
CA TYR A 172 0.16 -8.85 17.27
C TYR A 172 0.88 -10.18 17.55
N TYR A 173 1.85 -10.55 16.68
CA TYR A 173 2.60 -11.79 16.83
C TYR A 173 3.45 -11.82 18.11
N THR A 174 4.15 -10.73 18.40
CA THR A 174 4.95 -10.61 19.63
C THR A 174 4.07 -10.65 20.87
N GLY A 175 2.94 -9.98 20.86
CA GLY A 175 1.97 -9.98 21.96
C GLY A 175 1.40 -11.39 22.23
N LYS A 176 1.04 -12.12 21.17
CA LYS A 176 0.55 -13.51 21.28
C LYS A 176 1.62 -14.44 21.86
N PHE A 177 2.85 -14.35 21.38
CA PHE A 177 3.95 -15.16 21.86
C PHE A 177 4.26 -14.93 23.34
N THR A 178 4.29 -13.67 23.77
CA THR A 178 4.49 -13.28 25.17
C THR A 178 3.37 -13.77 26.08
N SER A 179 2.11 -13.70 25.60
CA SER A 179 0.95 -14.19 26.35
C SER A 179 0.97 -15.71 26.56
N LEU A 180 1.33 -16.47 25.52
CA LEU A 180 1.45 -17.93 25.60
C LEU A 180 2.56 -18.36 26.56
N ASN A 181 3.70 -17.69 26.52
CA ASN A 181 4.84 -18.02 27.41
C ASN A 181 4.56 -17.65 28.88
N ARG A 182 3.71 -16.67 29.16
CA ARG A 182 3.30 -16.29 30.52
C ARG A 182 2.23 -17.23 31.10
N GLY A 183 1.45 -17.93 30.27
CA GLY A 183 0.44 -18.89 30.70
C GLY A 183 1.00 -20.31 30.97
N SER A 184 2.26 -20.54 30.64
CA SER A 184 2.94 -21.84 30.72
C SER A 184 3.91 -21.97 31.94
N GLY A 185 4.06 -20.92 32.73
CA GLY A 185 4.83 -20.86 33.97
C GLY A 185 3.92 -20.65 35.16
#